data_0d771073b37c1be92b8683389f5ca2ca
#
_entry.id   0d771073b37c1be92b8683389f5ca2ca
#
_cell.length_a   1.000
_cell.length_b   1.000
_cell.length_c   1.000
_cell.angle_alpha   90.00
_cell.angle_beta   90.00
_cell.angle_gamma   90.00
#
_symmetry.space_group_name_H-M   'P 1'
#
loop_
_entity.id
_entity.type
_entity.pdbx_description
1 polymer ?
#
loop_
_entity_poly.entity_id
_entity_poly.type
_entity_poly.pdbx_seq_one_letter_code
_entity_poly.pdbx_strand_id
1 'polypeptide(L)'
;MRDINSNLHVARAISPVSVADNTAQVSTVFDCRDYDGVMLAIMAGSLADADATFTLLIEDSADNVSYGAVADDYLNGTEVQGSFQFDDDNEPRKIGYQGPKRYVRATITPANNASAALISAVWMARPLRRPASAVPA
;
A
#
# COMPACT_ATOMS: atom_id res chain seq x y z
N MET A 1 15.29 -18.36 -5.23
CA MET A 1 13.87 -18.76 -5.18
C MET A 1 13.25 -18.60 -6.56
N ARG A 2 12.88 -19.72 -7.15
CA ARG A 2 12.28 -19.71 -8.50
C ARG A 2 10.76 -19.65 -8.47
N ASP A 3 10.16 -20.17 -7.40
CA ASP A 3 8.71 -20.21 -7.26
C ASP A 3 8.26 -19.08 -6.33
N ILE A 4 7.95 -17.95 -6.93
CA ILE A 4 7.42 -16.79 -6.20
C ILE A 4 5.96 -17.04 -5.81
N ASN A 5 5.20 -17.70 -6.66
CA ASN A 5 3.77 -17.86 -6.44
C ASN A 5 3.44 -18.58 -5.13
N SER A 6 4.16 -19.64 -4.82
CA SER A 6 3.95 -20.39 -3.57
C SER A 6 4.53 -19.71 -2.33
N ASN A 7 5.29 -18.62 -2.52
CA ASN A 7 6.00 -17.93 -1.44
C ASN A 7 5.48 -16.52 -1.16
N LEU A 8 4.45 -16.11 -1.88
CA LEU A 8 3.81 -14.81 -1.66
C LEU A 8 2.31 -14.96 -1.51
N HIS A 9 1.78 -14.24 -0.53
CA HIS A 9 0.35 -14.03 -0.37
C HIS A 9 0.01 -12.64 -0.90
N VAL A 10 -1.06 -12.53 -1.66
CA VAL A 10 -1.51 -11.28 -2.25
C VAL A 10 -2.92 -10.97 -1.72
N ALA A 11 -3.11 -9.76 -1.21
CA ALA A 11 -4.41 -9.31 -0.73
C ALA A 11 -4.70 -7.91 -1.27
N ARG A 12 -5.98 -7.61 -1.42
CA ARG A 12 -6.41 -6.29 -1.86
C ARG A 12 -6.06 -5.25 -0.80
N ALA A 13 -5.46 -4.14 -1.23
CA ALA A 13 -5.29 -2.96 -0.38
C ALA A 13 -6.25 -1.85 -0.81
N ILE A 14 -6.15 -1.37 -2.03
CA ILE A 14 -7.06 -0.38 -2.61
C ILE A 14 -7.53 -0.93 -3.94
N SER A 15 -8.83 -1.19 -4.07
CA SER A 15 -9.41 -1.61 -5.34
C SER A 15 -9.19 -0.52 -6.39
N PRO A 16 -9.00 -0.88 -7.67
CA PRO A 16 -8.87 0.12 -8.71
C PRO A 16 -9.99 1.14 -8.62
N VAL A 17 -9.63 2.41 -8.52
CA VAL A 17 -10.58 3.49 -8.30
C VAL A 17 -10.15 4.71 -9.08
N SER A 18 -11.14 5.48 -9.56
CA SER A 18 -10.91 6.80 -10.15
C SER A 18 -11.20 7.86 -9.10
N VAL A 19 -10.19 8.63 -8.75
CA VAL A 19 -10.29 9.69 -7.73
C VAL A 19 -10.23 11.03 -8.45
N ALA A 20 -11.30 11.80 -8.37
CA ALA A 20 -11.42 13.08 -9.09
C ALA A 20 -11.42 14.29 -8.15
N ASP A 21 -11.08 14.09 -6.89
CA ASP A 21 -11.02 15.12 -5.87
C ASP A 21 -9.87 14.82 -4.89
N ASN A 22 -9.87 15.50 -3.75
CA ASN A 22 -8.83 15.33 -2.74
C ASN A 22 -9.24 14.34 -1.63
N THR A 23 -10.19 13.46 -1.89
CA THR A 23 -10.62 12.45 -0.91
C THR A 23 -9.52 11.43 -0.68
N ALA A 24 -9.10 11.27 0.56
CA ALA A 24 -8.08 10.29 0.93
C ALA A 24 -8.56 8.86 0.65
N GLN A 25 -7.68 8.05 0.09
CA GLN A 25 -7.94 6.64 -0.19
C GLN A 25 -7.27 5.81 0.88
N VAL A 26 -8.06 5.21 1.76
CA VAL A 26 -7.56 4.36 2.86
C VAL A 26 -7.64 2.90 2.43
N SER A 27 -6.55 2.18 2.61
CA SER A 27 -6.49 0.76 2.26
C SER A 27 -7.29 -0.09 3.24
N THR A 28 -7.51 -1.35 2.86
CA THR A 28 -7.90 -2.37 3.82
C THR A 28 -6.79 -2.54 4.85
N VAL A 29 -7.15 -3.01 6.04
CA VAL A 29 -6.20 -3.36 7.08
C VAL A 29 -5.57 -4.71 6.75
N PHE A 30 -4.24 -4.81 6.84
CA PHE A 30 -3.55 -6.08 6.70
C PHE A 30 -3.16 -6.60 8.09
N ASP A 31 -3.54 -7.85 8.37
CA ASP A 31 -3.19 -8.55 9.61
C ASP A 31 -1.89 -9.31 9.40
N CYS A 32 -0.81 -8.86 10.05
CA CYS A 32 0.52 -9.40 9.87
C CYS A 32 0.80 -10.67 10.67
N ARG A 33 -0.17 -11.19 11.39
CA ARG A 33 0.00 -12.26 12.38
C ARG A 33 0.73 -13.50 11.84
N ASP A 34 0.41 -13.92 10.63
CA ASP A 34 0.94 -15.16 10.06
C ASP A 34 2.02 -14.91 9.00
N TYR A 35 2.61 -13.72 9.00
CA TYR A 35 3.56 -13.30 7.98
C TYR A 35 4.82 -12.74 8.61
N ASP A 36 5.96 -12.94 7.93
CA ASP A 36 7.24 -12.40 8.37
C ASP A 36 7.79 -11.30 7.45
N GLY A 37 7.04 -10.93 6.45
CA GLY A 37 7.39 -9.82 5.57
C GLY A 37 6.14 -9.32 4.88
N VAL A 38 5.93 -8.01 4.88
CA VAL A 38 4.74 -7.37 4.31
C VAL A 38 5.19 -6.16 3.50
N MET A 39 4.64 -6.00 2.32
CA MET A 39 4.85 -4.80 1.52
C MET A 39 3.55 -4.37 0.84
N LEU A 40 3.46 -3.09 0.56
CA LEU A 40 2.40 -2.50 -0.24
C LEU A 40 2.97 -2.23 -1.63
N ALA A 41 2.28 -2.71 -2.65
CA ALA A 41 2.57 -2.36 -4.05
C ALA A 41 1.44 -1.47 -4.56
N ILE A 42 1.78 -0.29 -5.04
CA ILE A 42 0.84 0.70 -5.55
C ILE A 42 1.01 0.77 -7.06
N MET A 43 -0.10 0.78 -7.79
CA MET A 43 -0.07 1.00 -9.23
C MET A 43 -0.94 2.20 -9.57
N ALA A 44 -0.33 3.26 -10.04
CA ALA A 44 -1.03 4.39 -10.62
C ALA A 44 -1.29 4.10 -12.09
N GLY A 45 -2.48 4.48 -12.56
CA GLY A 45 -2.80 4.47 -13.98
C GLY A 45 -2.66 5.87 -14.56
N SER A 46 -3.64 6.30 -15.32
CA SER A 46 -3.68 7.66 -15.87
C SER A 46 -3.96 8.67 -14.76
N LEU A 47 -3.16 9.73 -14.71
CA LEU A 47 -3.27 10.84 -13.75
C LEU A 47 -3.55 12.10 -14.58
N ALA A 48 -4.80 12.50 -14.65
CA ALA A 48 -5.25 13.51 -15.61
C ALA A 48 -4.97 14.95 -15.17
N ASP A 49 -4.79 15.19 -13.87
CA ASP A 49 -4.54 16.53 -13.34
C ASP A 49 -3.09 16.94 -13.57
N ALA A 50 -2.85 18.21 -13.87
CA ALA A 50 -1.52 18.70 -14.23
C ALA A 50 -0.66 19.11 -13.02
N ASP A 51 -1.22 19.16 -11.81
CA ASP A 51 -0.49 19.60 -10.61
C ASP A 51 -0.81 18.78 -9.37
N ALA A 52 -1.49 17.66 -9.52
CA ALA A 52 -1.88 16.83 -8.39
C ALA A 52 -0.68 16.12 -7.76
N THR A 53 -0.72 15.95 -6.45
CA THR A 53 0.22 15.13 -5.69
C THR A 53 -0.53 14.10 -4.86
N PHE A 54 0.10 12.94 -4.63
CA PHE A 54 -0.49 11.83 -3.91
C PHE A 54 0.49 11.37 -2.85
N THR A 55 0.18 11.67 -1.59
CA THR A 55 1.08 11.42 -0.46
C THR A 55 0.68 10.12 0.24
N LEU A 56 1.65 9.24 0.41
CA LEU A 56 1.48 7.98 1.11
C LEU A 56 1.79 8.14 2.59
N LEU A 57 0.93 7.55 3.43
CA LEU A 57 1.15 7.42 4.87
C LEU A 57 0.91 5.97 5.27
N ILE A 58 1.85 5.38 5.99
CA ILE A 58 1.71 4.04 6.56
C ILE A 58 1.47 4.17 8.05
N GLU A 59 0.43 3.51 8.53
CA GLU A 59 0.06 3.50 9.93
C GLU A 59 -0.06 2.07 10.44
N ASP A 60 0.25 1.84 11.70
CA ASP A 60 0.09 0.53 12.33
C ASP A 60 -0.67 0.61 13.64
N SER A 61 -1.12 -0.55 14.10
CA SER A 61 -1.91 -0.67 15.32
C SER A 61 -1.71 -2.04 15.95
N ALA A 62 -1.71 -2.07 17.28
CA ALA A 62 -1.67 -3.32 18.03
C ALA A 62 -3.06 -3.93 18.22
N ASP A 63 -4.12 -3.11 18.21
CA ASP A 63 -5.48 -3.52 18.56
C ASP A 63 -6.52 -3.33 17.43
N ASN A 64 -6.09 -2.84 16.27
CA ASN A 64 -6.95 -2.50 15.13
C ASN A 64 -7.99 -1.41 15.46
N VAL A 65 -7.73 -0.60 16.45
CA VAL A 65 -8.59 0.51 16.85
C VAL A 65 -7.82 1.83 16.80
N SER A 66 -6.68 1.89 17.49
CA SER A 66 -5.85 3.10 17.53
C SER A 66 -4.65 2.92 16.60
N TYR A 67 -4.57 3.77 15.57
CA TYR A 67 -3.50 3.77 14.58
C TYR A 67 -2.58 4.97 14.77
N GLY A 68 -1.30 4.75 14.55
CA GLY A 68 -0.31 5.81 14.56
C GLY A 68 0.66 5.66 13.39
N ALA A 69 1.27 6.76 12.98
CA ALA A 69 2.24 6.76 11.90
C ALA A 69 3.41 5.85 12.25
N VAL A 70 3.84 5.05 11.28
CA VAL A 70 4.97 4.14 11.44
C VAL A 70 6.27 4.93 11.39
N ALA A 71 7.16 4.71 12.35
CA ALA A 71 8.49 5.31 12.33
C ALA A 71 9.31 4.76 11.15
N ASP A 72 10.17 5.59 10.60
CA ASP A 72 10.98 5.23 9.41
C ASP A 72 11.82 3.98 9.63
N ASP A 73 12.24 3.71 10.86
CA ASP A 73 13.03 2.52 11.20
C ASP A 73 12.28 1.21 10.92
N TYR A 74 10.96 1.25 10.86
CA TYR A 74 10.11 0.09 10.61
C TYR A 74 9.61 0.02 9.17
N LEU A 75 10.04 0.94 8.33
CA LEU A 75 9.71 0.94 6.90
C LEU A 75 10.91 0.50 6.09
N ASN A 76 10.65 -0.29 5.06
CA ASN A 76 11.64 -0.68 4.08
C ASN A 76 11.39 0.17 2.83
N GLY A 77 12.18 1.20 2.65
CA GLY A 77 11.91 2.31 1.77
C GLY A 77 11.34 3.50 2.55
N THR A 78 10.91 4.51 1.85
CA THR A 78 10.33 5.70 2.48
C THR A 78 8.94 5.99 1.94
N GLU A 79 8.14 6.69 2.74
CA GLU A 79 6.82 7.11 2.28
C GLU A 79 6.91 8.09 1.11
N VAL A 80 7.98 8.88 1.05
CA VAL A 80 8.25 9.77 -0.08
C VAL A 80 8.49 8.96 -1.36
N GLN A 81 9.24 7.88 -1.28
CA GLN A 81 9.48 6.99 -2.43
C GLN A 81 8.21 6.27 -2.88
N GLY A 82 7.30 6.00 -1.96
CA GLY A 82 6.00 5.39 -2.26
C GLY A 82 4.96 6.38 -2.76
N SER A 83 5.22 7.69 -2.61
CA SER A 83 4.32 8.74 -3.07
C SER A 83 4.54 9.02 -4.55
N PHE A 84 3.56 9.63 -5.19
CA PHE A 84 3.62 9.92 -6.62
C PHE A 84 2.89 11.23 -6.92
N GLN A 85 3.03 11.71 -8.14
CA GLN A 85 2.45 12.97 -8.56
C GLN A 85 1.97 12.90 -10.03
N PHE A 86 1.48 14.00 -10.53
CA PHE A 86 0.78 14.12 -11.79
C PHE A 86 1.52 13.55 -13.02
N ASP A 87 2.83 13.50 -13.00
CA ASP A 87 3.63 13.01 -14.13
C ASP A 87 4.11 11.57 -13.97
N ASP A 88 3.63 10.87 -12.96
CA ASP A 88 3.98 9.48 -12.67
C ASP A 88 2.95 8.49 -13.23
N ASP A 89 2.35 8.78 -14.37
CA ASP A 89 1.36 7.92 -15.02
C ASP A 89 1.92 6.53 -15.26
N ASN A 90 1.11 5.52 -14.94
CA ASN A 90 1.42 4.11 -15.20
C ASN A 90 2.68 3.59 -14.50
N GLU A 91 3.12 4.25 -13.44
CA GLU A 91 4.30 3.84 -12.69
C GLU A 91 3.92 3.11 -11.40
N PRO A 92 4.58 2.00 -11.07
CA PRO A 92 4.40 1.33 -9.80
C PRO A 92 5.25 1.95 -8.71
N ARG A 93 4.79 1.78 -7.46
CA ARG A 93 5.54 2.14 -6.25
C ARG A 93 5.42 0.99 -5.26
N LYS A 94 6.35 0.90 -4.33
CA LYS A 94 6.29 -0.10 -3.26
C LYS A 94 6.91 0.44 -1.99
N ILE A 95 6.44 -0.10 -0.87
CA ILE A 95 7.02 0.17 0.45
C ILE A 95 6.82 -1.06 1.32
N GLY A 96 7.85 -1.44 2.08
CA GLY A 96 7.79 -2.56 3.00
C GLY A 96 7.54 -2.11 4.42
N TYR A 97 6.87 -2.97 5.21
CA TYR A 97 6.62 -2.76 6.62
C TYR A 97 7.30 -3.88 7.42
N GLN A 98 8.11 -3.50 8.41
CA GLN A 98 8.82 -4.43 9.30
C GLN A 98 8.59 -4.09 10.77
N GLY A 99 7.50 -3.41 11.07
CA GLY A 99 7.19 -3.03 12.44
C GLY A 99 6.70 -4.19 13.29
N PRO A 100 6.65 -3.99 14.62
CA PRO A 100 6.28 -5.05 15.55
C PRO A 100 4.78 -5.20 15.74
N LYS A 101 3.97 -4.33 15.16
CA LYS A 101 2.53 -4.33 15.41
C LYS A 101 1.79 -5.24 14.44
N ARG A 102 0.65 -5.73 14.89
CA ARG A 102 -0.11 -6.74 14.15
C ARG A 102 -0.83 -6.19 12.93
N TYR A 103 -1.38 -4.99 13.02
CA TYR A 103 -2.21 -4.43 11.98
C TYR A 103 -1.52 -3.26 11.29
N VAL A 104 -1.59 -3.21 9.97
CA VAL A 104 -1.03 -2.12 9.17
C VAL A 104 -2.04 -1.68 8.12
N ARG A 105 -2.07 -0.39 7.86
CA ARG A 105 -2.88 0.18 6.78
C ARG A 105 -2.13 1.31 6.11
N ALA A 106 -2.57 1.67 4.91
CA ALA A 106 -1.97 2.75 4.13
C ALA A 106 -3.05 3.74 3.74
N THR A 107 -2.67 5.01 3.65
CA THR A 107 -3.55 6.06 3.15
C THR A 107 -2.82 6.83 2.08
N ILE A 108 -3.48 7.03 0.93
CA ILE A 108 -2.99 7.90 -0.14
C ILE A 108 -3.86 9.14 -0.14
N THR A 109 -3.26 10.29 0.12
CA THR A 109 -3.98 11.57 0.21
C THR A 109 -3.65 12.41 -1.00
N PRO A 110 -4.63 12.66 -1.90
CA PRO A 110 -4.45 13.57 -3.01
C PRO A 110 -4.44 15.03 -2.52
N ALA A 111 -3.70 15.85 -3.24
CA ALA A 111 -3.73 17.31 -3.09
C ALA A 111 -3.73 17.94 -4.48
N ASN A 112 -4.43 19.04 -4.64
CA ASN A 112 -4.59 19.74 -5.91
C ASN A 112 -5.12 18.84 -7.03
N ASN A 113 -5.94 17.85 -6.67
CA ASN A 113 -6.49 16.90 -7.62
C ASN A 113 -7.94 17.24 -7.93
N ALA A 114 -8.20 17.68 -9.15
CA ALA A 114 -9.54 18.03 -9.63
C ALA A 114 -9.95 17.21 -10.85
N SER A 115 -9.14 16.26 -11.26
CA SER A 115 -9.41 15.40 -12.43
C SER A 115 -9.12 13.96 -12.10
N ALA A 116 -9.61 13.04 -12.92
CA ALA A 116 -9.54 11.60 -12.64
C ALA A 116 -8.10 11.10 -12.46
N ALA A 117 -7.86 10.42 -11.36
CA ALA A 117 -6.61 9.71 -11.06
C ALA A 117 -6.96 8.24 -10.81
N LEU A 118 -6.36 7.35 -11.58
CA LEU A 118 -6.59 5.91 -11.46
C LEU A 118 -5.55 5.33 -10.51
N ILE A 119 -6.01 4.78 -9.39
CA ILE A 119 -5.15 4.30 -8.31
C ILE A 119 -5.59 2.90 -7.91
N SER A 120 -4.62 2.04 -7.62
CA SER A 120 -4.86 0.73 -7.03
C SER A 120 -3.67 0.32 -6.17
N ALA A 121 -3.88 -0.60 -5.24
CA ALA A 121 -2.80 -1.13 -4.42
C ALA A 121 -3.13 -2.54 -3.93
N VAL A 122 -2.09 -3.34 -3.75
CA VAL A 122 -2.20 -4.68 -3.18
C VAL A 122 -1.18 -4.85 -2.07
N TRP A 123 -1.54 -5.63 -1.05
CA TRP A 123 -0.61 -6.12 -0.06
C TRP A 123 0.05 -7.38 -0.58
N MET A 124 1.35 -7.48 -0.40
CA MET A 124 2.12 -8.70 -0.68
C MET A 124 2.84 -9.10 0.59
N ALA A 125 2.74 -10.37 0.96
CA ALA A 125 3.30 -10.82 2.22
C ALA A 125 3.93 -12.19 2.07
N ARG A 126 5.00 -12.42 2.83
CA ARG A 126 5.66 -13.72 2.89
C ARG A 126 5.13 -14.47 4.11
N PRO A 127 4.43 -15.60 3.90
CA PRO A 127 3.90 -16.36 5.03
C PRO A 127 5.02 -17.01 5.86
N LEU A 128 4.77 -17.11 7.15
CA LEU A 128 5.67 -17.83 8.07
C LEU A 128 5.72 -19.33 7.75
N ARG A 129 4.63 -19.86 7.20
CA ARG A 129 4.52 -21.26 6.81
C ARG A 129 4.24 -21.36 5.32
N ARG A 130 4.82 -22.35 4.70
CA ARG A 130 4.67 -22.59 3.26
C ARG A 130 3.91 -23.87 2.99
N PRO A 131 3.28 -23.98 1.80
CA PRO A 131 3.17 -22.96 0.78
C PRO A 131 2.17 -21.85 1.15
N ALA A 132 2.31 -20.69 0.50
CA ALA A 132 1.32 -19.63 0.62
C ALA A 132 -0.01 -20.08 0.01
N SER A 133 -1.10 -19.52 0.50
CA SER A 133 -2.42 -19.77 -0.08
C SER A 133 -2.43 -19.34 -1.54
N ALA A 134 -2.98 -20.18 -2.39
CA ALA A 134 -3.18 -19.84 -3.80
C ALA A 134 -4.37 -18.89 -4.00
N VAL A 135 -5.21 -18.74 -2.99
CA VAL A 135 -6.39 -17.88 -3.03
C VAL A 135 -6.11 -16.65 -2.18
N PRO A 136 -6.09 -15.44 -2.74
CA PRO A 136 -5.92 -14.21 -1.98
C PRO A 136 -7.02 -14.06 -0.94
N ALA A 137 -6.64 -13.53 0.23
CA ALA A 137 -7.58 -13.26 1.31
C ALA A 137 -8.45 -12.03 0.98
#